data_0cc2386cfd6d4b93a0e23cb63dcfd49f
#
_entry.id   0cc2386cfd6d4b93a0e23cb63dcfd49f
#
_cell.length_a   1.000
_cell.length_b   1.000
_cell.length_c   1.000
_cell.angle_alpha   90.00
_cell.angle_beta   90.00
_cell.angle_gamma   90.00
#
_symmetry.space_group_name_H-M   'P 1'
#
loop_
_entity.id
_entity.type
_entity.pdbx_description
1 polymer ?
#
loop_
_entity_poly.entity_id
_entity_poly.type
_entity_poly.pdbx_seq_one_letter_code
_entity_poly.pdbx_strand_id
1 'polypeptide(L)'
;MEKNSLFSQRIRLRHLHTFVAVAQQGTLGRAAETLNLSQPALSKTLNELEQLTGARLFERGRQGAQLTLPGEQFLTHAVRVLDAINTAGQSLHRKEGLNNDVVRVGALPTAALGILPSVIGQFHQQQKETTLQVATMSNPMILAGLKTGEIDIGIGRMSDPELMTGLNYELLFLESLKLVVRPNHPLLQENVTLSRVLEWPVVVSPEGTAPRQHSDAFVQSQGCKIPSGCIETLSASLSRQLTVEYDYVWFVPSGAVKDDLRHATLVALPVPGHGAGEPIAILTRVDATFSSGCQLMINAIRKSMPF
;
A
#
# COMPACT_ATOMS: atom_id res chain seq x y z
N MET A 1 -25.11 7.81 31.75
CA MET A 1 -25.47 6.64 30.91
C MET A 1 -26.51 6.94 29.83
N GLU A 2 -27.42 7.89 29.99
CA GLU A 2 -28.49 8.20 29.01
C GLU A 2 -28.05 8.82 27.68
N LYS A 3 -26.98 9.63 27.62
CA LYS A 3 -26.52 10.27 26.37
C LYS A 3 -25.97 9.27 25.35
N ASN A 4 -25.37 8.16 25.78
CA ASN A 4 -24.83 7.12 24.88
C ASN A 4 -25.93 6.25 24.25
N SER A 5 -27.03 6.03 24.93
CA SER A 5 -28.19 5.27 24.42
C SER A 5 -28.90 6.00 23.27
N LEU A 6 -29.04 7.32 23.37
CA LEU A 6 -29.68 8.16 22.34
C LEU A 6 -28.82 8.27 21.07
N PHE A 7 -27.51 8.23 21.19
CA PHE A 7 -26.59 8.26 20.07
C PHE A 7 -26.76 7.02 19.18
N SER A 8 -26.73 5.82 19.75
CA SER A 8 -26.87 4.56 19.00
C SER A 8 -28.24 4.40 18.32
N GLN A 9 -29.32 4.95 18.90
CA GLN A 9 -30.67 4.89 18.33
C GLN A 9 -30.91 5.84 17.15
N ARG A 10 -30.13 6.95 17.05
CA ARG A 10 -30.31 7.97 16.02
C ARG A 10 -29.34 7.82 14.85
N ILE A 11 -28.19 7.21 15.07
CA ILE A 11 -27.25 6.90 13.99
C ILE A 11 -27.87 5.86 13.07
N ARG A 12 -27.73 6.08 11.77
CA ARG A 12 -28.15 5.15 10.72
C ARG A 12 -26.96 4.76 9.88
N LEU A 13 -26.99 3.58 9.26
CA LEU A 13 -25.93 3.10 8.38
C LEU A 13 -25.56 4.09 7.27
N ARG A 14 -26.54 4.80 6.73
CA ARG A 14 -26.28 5.82 5.72
C ARG A 14 -25.33 6.92 6.21
N HIS A 15 -25.34 7.25 7.51
CA HIS A 15 -24.41 8.23 8.07
C HIS A 15 -22.98 7.69 8.05
N LEU A 16 -22.78 6.41 8.40
CA LEU A 16 -21.47 5.76 8.37
C LEU A 16 -20.96 5.60 6.94
N HIS A 17 -21.82 5.15 6.01
CA HIS A 17 -21.44 5.06 4.58
C HIS A 17 -21.05 6.42 4.01
N THR A 18 -21.83 7.47 4.29
CA THR A 18 -21.53 8.84 3.84
C THR A 18 -20.20 9.33 4.41
N PHE A 19 -19.99 9.13 5.71
CA PHE A 19 -18.78 9.57 6.40
C PHE A 19 -17.53 8.84 5.84
N VAL A 20 -17.57 7.51 5.72
CA VAL A 20 -16.46 6.71 5.20
C VAL A 20 -16.18 7.06 3.74
N ALA A 21 -17.21 7.23 2.90
CA ALA A 21 -17.03 7.62 1.51
C ALA A 21 -16.35 8.99 1.37
N VAL A 22 -16.71 9.99 2.22
CA VAL A 22 -16.04 11.30 2.21
C VAL A 22 -14.58 11.18 2.66
N ALA A 23 -14.29 10.36 3.67
CA ALA A 23 -12.93 10.10 4.14
C ALA A 23 -12.06 9.44 3.03
N GLN A 24 -12.62 8.51 2.27
CA GLN A 24 -11.93 7.82 1.17
C GLN A 24 -11.70 8.74 -0.04
N GLN A 25 -12.71 9.52 -0.42
CA GLN A 25 -12.68 10.31 -1.65
C GLN A 25 -12.04 11.70 -1.47
N GLY A 26 -11.88 12.16 -0.22
CA GLY A 26 -11.30 13.45 0.12
C GLY A 26 -12.15 14.67 -0.29
N THR A 27 -13.26 14.48 -1.02
CA THR A 27 -14.18 15.55 -1.43
C THR A 27 -15.63 15.07 -1.40
N LEU A 28 -16.55 16.01 -1.05
CA LEU A 28 -17.98 15.71 -1.01
C LEU A 28 -18.56 15.38 -2.40
N GLY A 29 -18.02 15.99 -3.46
CA GLY A 29 -18.48 15.75 -4.82
C GLY A 29 -18.20 14.29 -5.25
N ARG A 30 -16.96 13.85 -5.16
CA ARG A 30 -16.57 12.47 -5.49
C ARG A 30 -17.27 11.43 -4.63
N ALA A 31 -17.43 11.70 -3.33
CA ALA A 31 -18.16 10.82 -2.44
C ALA A 31 -19.64 10.71 -2.82
N ALA A 32 -20.26 11.80 -3.26
CA ALA A 32 -21.63 11.81 -3.74
C ALA A 32 -21.80 10.96 -5.02
N GLU A 33 -20.88 11.09 -5.98
CA GLU A 33 -20.82 10.26 -7.18
C GLU A 33 -20.68 8.78 -6.82
N THR A 34 -19.75 8.43 -5.93
CA THR A 34 -19.53 7.05 -5.48
C THR A 34 -20.78 6.42 -4.85
N LEU A 35 -21.56 7.21 -4.11
CA LEU A 35 -22.78 6.75 -3.43
C LEU A 35 -24.06 6.93 -4.28
N ASN A 36 -23.96 7.41 -5.52
CA ASN A 36 -25.09 7.76 -6.38
C ASN A 36 -26.09 8.73 -5.68
N LEU A 37 -25.56 9.74 -4.99
CA LEU A 37 -26.31 10.76 -4.29
C LEU A 37 -26.03 12.14 -4.89
N SER A 38 -26.96 13.09 -4.68
CA SER A 38 -26.63 14.50 -4.92
C SER A 38 -25.72 15.03 -3.82
N GLN A 39 -24.79 15.93 -4.17
CA GLN A 39 -23.88 16.53 -3.18
C GLN A 39 -24.63 17.26 -2.03
N PRO A 40 -25.76 17.99 -2.25
CA PRO A 40 -26.56 18.54 -1.17
C PRO A 40 -27.12 17.48 -0.22
N ALA A 41 -27.60 16.35 -0.73
CA ALA A 41 -28.12 15.25 0.09
C ALA A 41 -27.02 14.60 0.94
N LEU A 42 -25.85 14.38 0.35
CA LEU A 42 -24.68 13.86 1.06
C LEU A 42 -24.23 14.84 2.15
N SER A 43 -24.12 16.13 1.82
CA SER A 43 -23.74 17.19 2.79
C SER A 43 -24.73 17.27 3.96
N LYS A 44 -26.03 17.13 3.69
CA LYS A 44 -27.06 17.08 4.73
C LYS A 44 -26.85 15.89 5.66
N THR A 45 -26.65 14.69 5.12
CA THR A 45 -26.41 13.46 5.90
C THR A 45 -25.16 13.59 6.76
N LEU A 46 -24.09 14.18 6.23
CA LEU A 46 -22.86 14.40 6.99
C LEU A 46 -23.06 15.41 8.12
N ASN A 47 -23.79 16.51 7.87
CA ASN A 47 -24.11 17.48 8.90
C ASN A 47 -25.01 16.89 10.01
N GLU A 48 -25.98 16.02 9.63
CA GLU A 48 -26.78 15.27 10.60
C GLU A 48 -25.89 14.42 11.52
N LEU A 49 -24.88 13.74 10.95
CA LEU A 49 -23.92 12.95 11.72
C LEU A 49 -23.12 13.82 12.68
N GLU A 50 -22.55 14.94 12.22
CA GLU A 50 -21.77 15.87 13.06
C GLU A 50 -22.64 16.46 14.21
N GLN A 51 -23.91 16.74 13.95
CA GLN A 51 -24.85 17.15 15.00
C GLN A 51 -25.13 16.04 16.02
N LEU A 52 -25.29 14.79 15.57
CA LEU A 52 -25.52 13.63 16.44
C LEU A 52 -24.29 13.30 17.30
N THR A 53 -23.10 13.46 16.76
CA THR A 53 -21.84 13.24 17.48
C THR A 53 -21.46 14.42 18.39
N GLY A 54 -21.98 15.60 18.11
CA GLY A 54 -21.60 16.84 18.78
C GLY A 54 -20.17 17.30 18.46
N ALA A 55 -19.56 16.73 17.45
CA ALA A 55 -18.18 17.01 17.03
C ALA A 55 -18.12 17.27 15.52
N ARG A 56 -17.23 18.17 15.10
CA ARG A 56 -16.86 18.28 13.70
C ARG A 56 -15.94 17.11 13.34
N LEU A 57 -16.31 16.38 12.30
CA LEU A 57 -15.55 15.23 11.82
C LEU A 57 -14.68 15.58 10.62
N PHE A 58 -15.03 16.64 9.88
CA PHE A 58 -14.24 17.15 8.77
C PHE A 58 -13.99 18.66 8.86
N GLU A 59 -12.78 19.05 8.48
CA GLU A 59 -12.46 20.40 8.07
C GLU A 59 -12.70 20.53 6.57
N ARG A 60 -13.51 21.52 6.16
CA ARG A 60 -13.88 21.76 4.77
C ARG A 60 -13.17 23.01 4.27
N GLY A 61 -12.39 22.89 3.20
CA GLY A 61 -11.63 23.99 2.64
C GLY A 61 -11.39 23.86 1.13
N ARG A 62 -10.56 24.73 0.58
CA ARG A 62 -10.21 24.72 -0.84
C ARG A 62 -9.50 23.42 -1.27
N GLN A 63 -8.92 22.69 -0.34
CA GLN A 63 -8.23 21.40 -0.57
C GLN A 63 -9.15 20.18 -0.38
N GLY A 64 -10.46 20.36 -0.19
CA GLY A 64 -11.40 19.27 0.00
C GLY A 64 -11.90 19.14 1.44
N ALA A 65 -12.21 17.91 1.86
CA ALA A 65 -12.63 17.52 3.20
C ALA A 65 -11.53 16.70 3.88
N GLN A 66 -10.88 17.27 4.90
CA GLN A 66 -9.87 16.60 5.69
C GLN A 66 -10.46 16.16 7.03
N LEU A 67 -10.09 15.00 7.53
CA LEU A 67 -10.53 14.52 8.83
C LEU A 67 -9.96 15.41 9.95
N THR A 68 -10.79 15.70 10.94
CA THR A 68 -10.34 16.22 12.24
C THR A 68 -9.85 15.08 13.12
N LEU A 69 -9.16 15.37 14.23
CA LEU A 69 -8.79 14.35 15.21
C LEU A 69 -10.00 13.50 15.70
N PRO A 70 -11.17 14.10 16.06
CA PRO A 70 -12.39 13.31 16.32
C PRO A 70 -12.85 12.50 15.09
N GLY A 71 -12.67 13.03 13.87
CA GLY A 71 -12.99 12.33 12.63
C GLY A 71 -12.13 11.08 12.43
N GLU A 72 -10.83 11.16 12.68
CA GLU A 72 -9.91 10.00 12.58
C GLU A 72 -10.27 8.89 13.58
N GLN A 73 -10.56 9.28 14.82
CA GLN A 73 -11.01 8.34 15.85
C GLN A 73 -12.35 7.69 15.47
N PHE A 74 -13.30 8.49 14.97
CA PHE A 74 -14.60 7.98 14.56
C PHE A 74 -14.50 7.08 13.32
N LEU A 75 -13.56 7.33 12.41
CA LEU A 75 -13.35 6.53 11.20
C LEU A 75 -13.06 5.06 11.53
N THR A 76 -12.17 4.82 12.47
CA THR A 76 -11.83 3.47 12.93
C THR A 76 -13.08 2.70 13.37
N HIS A 77 -13.96 3.33 14.14
CA HIS A 77 -15.18 2.70 14.61
C HIS A 77 -16.25 2.56 13.51
N ALA A 78 -16.39 3.56 12.63
CA ALA A 78 -17.36 3.53 11.54
C ALA A 78 -17.06 2.39 10.56
N VAL A 79 -15.79 2.21 10.18
CA VAL A 79 -15.35 1.11 9.31
C VAL A 79 -15.64 -0.25 9.96
N ARG A 80 -15.35 -0.42 11.25
CA ARG A 80 -15.63 -1.68 11.98
C ARG A 80 -17.11 -2.05 11.98
N VAL A 81 -17.99 -1.07 12.17
CA VAL A 81 -19.44 -1.32 12.14
C VAL A 81 -19.89 -1.77 10.75
N LEU A 82 -19.40 -1.11 9.70
CA LEU A 82 -19.72 -1.47 8.32
C LEU A 82 -19.17 -2.86 7.96
N ASP A 83 -17.95 -3.19 8.36
CA ASP A 83 -17.34 -4.51 8.16
C ASP A 83 -18.15 -5.61 8.90
N ALA A 84 -18.59 -5.36 10.13
CA ALA A 84 -19.41 -6.30 10.88
C ALA A 84 -20.74 -6.59 10.18
N ILE A 85 -21.38 -5.57 9.62
CA ILE A 85 -22.63 -5.72 8.86
C ILE A 85 -22.40 -6.49 7.56
N ASN A 86 -21.34 -6.19 6.84
CA ASN A 86 -20.96 -6.91 5.62
C ASN A 86 -20.69 -8.40 5.94
N THR A 87 -19.97 -8.69 7.03
CA THR A 87 -19.70 -10.05 7.49
C THR A 87 -21.00 -10.78 7.87
N ALA A 88 -21.91 -10.11 8.56
CA ALA A 88 -23.22 -10.67 8.89
C ALA A 88 -24.04 -10.97 7.61
N GLY A 89 -24.05 -10.06 6.64
CA GLY A 89 -24.68 -10.27 5.34
C GLY A 89 -24.12 -11.49 4.59
N GLN A 90 -22.78 -11.59 4.54
CA GLN A 90 -22.11 -12.75 3.92
C GLN A 90 -22.44 -14.07 4.63
N SER A 91 -22.59 -14.06 5.96
CA SER A 91 -22.95 -15.27 6.71
C SER A 91 -24.35 -15.82 6.37
N LEU A 92 -25.28 -14.93 5.99
CA LEU A 92 -26.64 -15.30 5.58
C LEU A 92 -26.69 -15.85 4.15
N HIS A 93 -25.76 -15.45 3.30
CA HIS A 93 -25.66 -15.88 1.91
C HIS A 93 -24.76 -17.11 1.70
N ARG A 94 -24.34 -17.78 2.77
CA ARG A 94 -23.64 -19.08 2.72
C ARG A 94 -24.54 -20.21 2.20
N LYS A 95 -25.23 -20.00 1.07
CA LYS A 95 -25.71 -21.10 0.25
C LYS A 95 -24.55 -21.49 -0.68
N GLU A 96 -24.25 -22.79 -0.65
CA GLU A 96 -23.26 -23.45 -1.47
C GLU A 96 -23.19 -22.86 -2.90
N GLY A 97 -22.09 -22.23 -3.27
CA GLY A 97 -21.76 -21.95 -4.67
C GLY A 97 -21.68 -20.48 -5.14
N LEU A 98 -21.95 -19.46 -4.30
CA LEU A 98 -21.83 -18.05 -4.73
C LEU A 98 -21.11 -17.19 -3.67
N ASN A 99 -19.90 -17.59 -3.31
CA ASN A 99 -19.01 -16.75 -2.49
C ASN A 99 -18.22 -15.81 -3.42
N ASN A 100 -18.79 -14.68 -3.78
CA ASN A 100 -18.02 -13.55 -4.30
C ASN A 100 -17.26 -12.91 -3.13
N ASP A 101 -16.37 -13.65 -2.47
CA ASP A 101 -15.44 -13.08 -1.50
C ASP A 101 -14.43 -12.23 -2.28
N VAL A 102 -14.31 -10.97 -1.90
CA VAL A 102 -13.36 -10.03 -2.52
C VAL A 102 -12.29 -9.70 -1.50
N VAL A 103 -11.05 -10.02 -1.82
CA VAL A 103 -9.87 -9.67 -1.01
C VAL A 103 -9.13 -8.54 -1.69
N ARG A 104 -8.98 -7.40 -0.99
CA ARG A 104 -8.34 -6.19 -1.50
C ARG A 104 -6.94 -6.07 -0.92
N VAL A 105 -5.94 -6.13 -1.77
CA VAL A 105 -4.53 -6.08 -1.39
C VAL A 105 -3.89 -4.81 -1.95
N GLY A 106 -3.37 -3.96 -1.07
CA GLY A 106 -2.50 -2.84 -1.43
C GLY A 106 -1.04 -3.23 -1.24
N ALA A 107 -0.18 -3.03 -2.23
CA ALA A 107 1.22 -3.40 -2.13
C ALA A 107 2.15 -2.33 -2.71
N LEU A 108 3.34 -2.20 -2.10
CA LEU A 108 4.42 -1.42 -2.71
C LEU A 108 4.78 -2.01 -4.06
N PRO A 109 5.09 -1.21 -5.10
CA PRO A 109 5.37 -1.70 -6.45
C PRO A 109 6.46 -2.79 -6.49
N THR A 110 7.53 -2.61 -5.72
CA THR A 110 8.65 -3.56 -5.67
C THR A 110 8.29 -4.86 -4.94
N ALA A 111 7.57 -4.74 -3.82
CA ALA A 111 7.10 -5.90 -3.06
C ALA A 111 6.03 -6.70 -3.84
N ALA A 112 5.16 -6.01 -4.59
CA ALA A 112 4.18 -6.67 -5.45
C ALA A 112 4.85 -7.61 -6.47
N LEU A 113 5.91 -7.16 -7.12
CA LEU A 113 6.66 -7.98 -8.08
C LEU A 113 7.39 -9.15 -7.42
N GLY A 114 7.98 -8.93 -6.25
CA GLY A 114 8.81 -9.92 -5.58
C GLY A 114 8.03 -11.06 -4.91
N ILE A 115 6.79 -10.81 -4.47
CA ILE A 115 6.05 -11.74 -3.61
C ILE A 115 4.73 -12.20 -4.25
N LEU A 116 3.93 -11.25 -4.74
CA LEU A 116 2.54 -11.53 -5.10
C LEU A 116 2.35 -12.58 -6.19
N PRO A 117 3.20 -12.72 -7.24
CA PRO A 117 2.99 -13.74 -8.26
C PRO A 117 2.95 -15.16 -7.68
N SER A 118 3.88 -15.50 -6.80
CA SER A 118 3.92 -16.82 -6.15
C SER A 118 2.77 -17.01 -5.15
N VAL A 119 2.45 -15.98 -4.39
CA VAL A 119 1.35 -15.97 -3.41
C VAL A 119 0.01 -16.17 -4.11
N ILE A 120 -0.25 -15.40 -5.17
CA ILE A 120 -1.51 -15.49 -5.93
C ILE A 120 -1.64 -16.86 -6.58
N GLY A 121 -0.55 -17.40 -7.15
CA GLY A 121 -0.54 -18.75 -7.73
C GLY A 121 -0.95 -19.82 -6.71
N GLN A 122 -0.40 -19.77 -5.50
CA GLN A 122 -0.77 -20.70 -4.42
C GLN A 122 -2.19 -20.48 -3.90
N PHE A 123 -2.59 -19.21 -3.75
CA PHE A 123 -3.91 -18.84 -3.29
C PHE A 123 -5.01 -19.37 -4.22
N HIS A 124 -4.89 -19.13 -5.53
CA HIS A 124 -5.87 -19.58 -6.51
C HIS A 124 -6.00 -21.10 -6.65
N GLN A 125 -4.99 -21.86 -6.28
CA GLN A 125 -5.12 -23.33 -6.20
C GLN A 125 -6.12 -23.78 -5.12
N GLN A 126 -6.29 -22.98 -4.06
CA GLN A 126 -7.15 -23.27 -2.92
C GLN A 126 -8.49 -22.53 -2.97
N GLN A 127 -8.52 -21.36 -3.62
CA GLN A 127 -9.67 -20.43 -3.64
C GLN A 127 -9.92 -19.90 -5.05
N LYS A 128 -10.57 -20.71 -5.88
CA LYS A 128 -10.83 -20.38 -7.30
C LYS A 128 -11.91 -19.29 -7.49
N GLU A 129 -12.82 -19.17 -6.54
CA GLU A 129 -14.00 -18.28 -6.64
C GLU A 129 -13.80 -16.93 -5.95
N THR A 130 -12.73 -16.76 -5.17
CA THR A 130 -12.44 -15.49 -4.51
C THR A 130 -11.81 -14.50 -5.49
N THR A 131 -12.41 -13.32 -5.61
CA THR A 131 -11.83 -12.24 -6.41
C THR A 131 -10.71 -11.57 -5.63
N LEU A 132 -9.52 -11.51 -6.20
CA LEU A 132 -8.40 -10.72 -5.70
C LEU A 132 -8.33 -9.38 -6.43
N GLN A 133 -8.44 -8.29 -5.70
CA GLN A 133 -8.17 -6.94 -6.19
C GLN A 133 -6.80 -6.51 -5.66
N VAL A 134 -5.85 -6.35 -6.55
CA VAL A 134 -4.48 -5.95 -6.20
C VAL A 134 -4.18 -4.58 -6.77
N ALA A 135 -3.82 -3.65 -5.89
CA ALA A 135 -3.42 -2.31 -6.28
C ALA A 135 -1.96 -2.04 -5.85
N THR A 136 -1.15 -1.54 -6.78
CA THR A 136 0.17 -1.02 -6.42
C THR A 136 0.04 0.44 -6.01
N MET A 137 0.56 0.78 -4.82
CA MET A 137 0.40 2.11 -4.25
C MET A 137 1.60 2.50 -3.38
N SER A 138 1.72 3.79 -3.07
CA SER A 138 2.74 4.28 -2.14
C SER A 138 2.43 3.86 -0.70
N ASN A 139 3.45 3.84 0.18
CA ASN A 139 3.24 3.45 1.58
C ASN A 139 2.17 4.28 2.31
N PRO A 140 2.14 5.63 2.19
CA PRO A 140 1.07 6.43 2.78
C PRO A 140 -0.33 6.04 2.28
N MET A 141 -0.48 5.71 1.00
CA MET A 141 -1.77 5.27 0.44
C MET A 141 -2.19 3.90 0.98
N ILE A 142 -1.24 2.97 1.19
CA ILE A 142 -1.51 1.67 1.83
C ILE A 142 -2.05 1.89 3.25
N LEU A 143 -1.38 2.72 4.05
CA LEU A 143 -1.80 3.01 5.43
C LEU A 143 -3.18 3.67 5.47
N ALA A 144 -3.43 4.65 4.60
CA ALA A 144 -4.72 5.31 4.50
C ALA A 144 -5.82 4.33 4.07
N GLY A 145 -5.59 3.54 3.01
CA GLY A 145 -6.55 2.55 2.51
C GLY A 145 -6.91 1.47 3.52
N LEU A 146 -5.95 1.04 4.36
CA LEU A 146 -6.23 0.15 5.48
C LEU A 146 -7.15 0.81 6.52
N LYS A 147 -6.84 2.04 6.92
CA LYS A 147 -7.63 2.78 7.92
C LYS A 147 -9.05 3.03 7.46
N THR A 148 -9.23 3.33 6.16
CA THR A 148 -10.56 3.59 5.57
C THR A 148 -11.31 2.32 5.19
N GLY A 149 -10.68 1.13 5.23
CA GLY A 149 -11.26 -0.13 4.77
C GLY A 149 -11.35 -0.26 3.25
N GLU A 150 -10.63 0.58 2.49
CA GLU A 150 -10.53 0.46 1.03
C GLU A 150 -9.71 -0.77 0.63
N ILE A 151 -8.70 -1.13 1.43
CA ILE A 151 -7.94 -2.37 1.32
C ILE A 151 -8.02 -3.18 2.62
N ASP A 152 -7.92 -4.48 2.49
CA ASP A 152 -8.00 -5.44 3.59
C ASP A 152 -6.60 -5.80 4.12
N ILE A 153 -5.64 -5.92 3.22
CA ILE A 153 -4.26 -6.33 3.48
C ILE A 153 -3.31 -5.35 2.81
N GLY A 154 -2.31 -4.86 3.56
CA GLY A 154 -1.22 -4.05 3.03
C GLY A 154 0.09 -4.83 3.01
N ILE A 155 0.88 -4.71 1.93
CA ILE A 155 2.28 -5.12 1.89
C ILE A 155 3.10 -3.84 1.77
N GLY A 156 3.65 -3.41 2.88
CA GLY A 156 4.24 -2.08 3.02
C GLY A 156 5.41 -2.04 4.00
N ARG A 157 5.75 -0.82 4.40
CA ARG A 157 6.83 -0.53 5.36
C ARG A 157 6.26 0.12 6.62
N MET A 158 7.01 0.00 7.71
CA MET A 158 6.77 0.81 8.90
C MET A 158 6.85 2.31 8.54
N SER A 159 6.08 3.10 9.22
CA SER A 159 6.06 4.56 9.09
C SER A 159 6.11 5.20 10.48
N ASP A 160 5.94 6.50 10.55
CA ASP A 160 5.87 7.23 11.81
C ASP A 160 4.77 6.65 12.72
N PRO A 161 4.99 6.60 14.05
CA PRO A 161 4.04 6.00 15.00
C PRO A 161 2.61 6.51 14.87
N GLU A 162 2.43 7.80 14.57
CA GLU A 162 1.12 8.42 14.37
C GLU A 162 0.39 7.80 13.17
N LEU A 163 1.09 7.55 12.08
CA LEU A 163 0.54 6.92 10.88
C LEU A 163 0.25 5.44 11.08
N MET A 164 0.93 4.79 12.02
CA MET A 164 0.74 3.37 12.35
C MET A 164 -0.39 3.12 13.35
N THR A 165 -0.95 4.17 13.96
CA THR A 165 -2.05 4.02 14.93
C THR A 165 -3.23 3.26 14.31
N GLY A 166 -3.69 2.20 15.02
CA GLY A 166 -4.79 1.34 14.58
C GLY A 166 -4.39 0.26 13.56
N LEU A 167 -3.10 0.13 13.26
CA LEU A 167 -2.59 -0.89 12.36
C LEU A 167 -1.69 -1.90 13.07
N ASN A 168 -1.80 -3.17 12.69
CA ASN A 168 -0.85 -4.23 13.02
C ASN A 168 0.27 -4.21 11.99
N TYR A 169 1.46 -4.53 12.46
CA TYR A 169 2.67 -4.66 11.66
C TYR A 169 3.31 -6.03 11.93
N GLU A 170 3.45 -6.84 10.88
CA GLU A 170 4.10 -8.15 10.95
C GLU A 170 5.24 -8.18 9.91
N LEU A 171 6.48 -8.21 10.39
CA LEU A 171 7.66 -8.25 9.54
C LEU A 171 7.64 -9.50 8.65
N LEU A 172 7.82 -9.32 7.35
CA LEU A 172 7.99 -10.41 6.38
C LEU A 172 9.47 -10.70 6.12
N PHE A 173 10.21 -9.72 5.64
CA PHE A 173 11.63 -9.87 5.29
C PHE A 173 12.31 -8.50 5.21
N LEU A 174 13.63 -8.55 5.09
CA LEU A 174 14.45 -7.36 4.81
C LEU A 174 14.76 -7.30 3.31
N GLU A 175 14.41 -6.19 2.68
CA GLU A 175 14.62 -5.95 1.25
C GLU A 175 15.90 -5.13 1.04
N SER A 176 16.90 -5.70 0.39
CA SER A 176 18.17 -5.03 0.11
C SER A 176 18.09 -4.16 -1.15
N LEU A 177 18.87 -3.08 -1.18
CA LEU A 177 19.11 -2.29 -2.39
C LEU A 177 20.00 -3.09 -3.34
N LYS A 178 19.72 -3.04 -4.64
CA LYS A 178 20.57 -3.55 -5.71
C LYS A 178 20.81 -2.46 -6.74
N LEU A 179 21.99 -2.47 -7.33
CA LEU A 179 22.30 -1.70 -8.53
C LEU A 179 22.36 -2.72 -9.66
N VAL A 180 21.46 -2.58 -10.63
CA VAL A 180 21.36 -3.57 -11.71
C VAL A 180 21.54 -2.93 -13.07
N VAL A 181 22.08 -3.71 -13.98
CA VAL A 181 22.33 -3.36 -15.38
C VAL A 181 21.90 -4.50 -16.29
N ARG A 182 21.82 -4.26 -17.60
CA ARG A 182 21.63 -5.35 -18.57
C ARG A 182 22.83 -6.30 -18.62
N PRO A 183 22.67 -7.54 -19.11
CA PRO A 183 23.79 -8.41 -19.44
C PRO A 183 24.73 -7.74 -20.45
N ASN A 184 26.01 -7.97 -20.31
CA ASN A 184 27.05 -7.37 -21.16
C ASN A 184 27.15 -5.82 -21.08
N HIS A 185 26.65 -5.20 -20.00
CA HIS A 185 26.89 -3.79 -19.76
C HIS A 185 28.39 -3.54 -19.57
N PRO A 186 28.95 -2.43 -20.11
CA PRO A 186 30.40 -2.17 -20.02
C PRO A 186 30.95 -2.17 -18.59
N LEU A 187 30.20 -1.69 -17.60
CA LEU A 187 30.58 -1.74 -16.18
C LEU A 187 30.89 -3.17 -15.67
N LEU A 188 30.38 -4.22 -16.28
CA LEU A 188 30.65 -5.61 -15.88
C LEU A 188 32.05 -6.09 -16.27
N GLN A 189 32.74 -5.36 -17.14
CA GLN A 189 34.10 -5.67 -17.60
C GLN A 189 35.18 -4.89 -16.86
N GLU A 190 34.78 -4.01 -15.92
CA GLU A 190 35.68 -3.15 -15.18
C GLU A 190 35.68 -3.51 -13.68
N ASN A 191 36.61 -2.92 -12.94
CA ASN A 191 36.53 -2.92 -11.47
C ASN A 191 35.48 -1.88 -11.04
N VAL A 192 34.28 -2.35 -10.69
CA VAL A 192 33.11 -1.50 -10.46
C VAL A 192 33.25 -0.74 -9.12
N THR A 193 33.34 0.55 -9.18
CA THR A 193 33.19 1.46 -8.03
C THR A 193 31.93 2.28 -8.16
N LEU A 194 31.38 2.76 -7.06
CA LEU A 194 30.18 3.61 -7.11
C LEU A 194 30.40 4.86 -7.95
N SER A 195 31.56 5.50 -7.87
CA SER A 195 31.89 6.67 -8.68
C SER A 195 31.79 6.37 -10.19
N ARG A 196 32.27 5.19 -10.62
CA ARG A 196 32.14 4.74 -12.02
C ARG A 196 30.68 4.48 -12.41
N VAL A 197 29.88 3.91 -11.51
CA VAL A 197 28.44 3.70 -11.72
C VAL A 197 27.72 5.02 -11.97
N LEU A 198 28.05 6.05 -11.21
CA LEU A 198 27.40 7.37 -11.28
C LEU A 198 27.81 8.23 -12.50
N GLU A 199 28.78 7.77 -13.30
CA GLU A 199 29.08 8.34 -14.62
C GLU A 199 28.09 7.90 -15.71
N TRP A 200 27.33 6.83 -15.44
CA TRP A 200 26.29 6.33 -16.33
C TRP A 200 24.93 6.96 -15.99
N PRO A 201 23.98 6.96 -16.94
CA PRO A 201 22.61 7.36 -16.64
C PRO A 201 22.01 6.46 -15.56
N VAL A 202 21.37 7.06 -14.55
CA VAL A 202 20.80 6.30 -13.43
C VAL A 202 19.29 6.46 -13.34
N VAL A 203 18.62 5.40 -12.91
CA VAL A 203 17.20 5.39 -12.53
C VAL A 203 17.11 5.15 -11.03
N VAL A 204 16.36 6.00 -10.34
CA VAL A 204 16.15 5.93 -8.89
C VAL A 204 14.66 6.11 -8.55
N SER A 205 14.29 5.79 -7.34
CA SER A 205 12.95 6.12 -6.83
C SER A 205 12.84 7.63 -6.55
N PRO A 206 11.64 8.24 -6.64
CA PRO A 206 11.43 9.66 -6.37
C PRO A 206 11.81 10.08 -4.95
N GLU A 207 12.19 11.34 -4.78
CA GLU A 207 12.45 11.93 -3.48
C GLU A 207 11.28 11.75 -2.52
N GLY A 208 11.56 11.64 -1.22
CA GLY A 208 10.57 11.40 -0.18
C GLY A 208 10.12 9.94 -0.04
N THR A 209 10.58 9.03 -0.90
CA THR A 209 10.29 7.60 -0.77
C THR A 209 11.40 6.88 0.02
N ALA A 210 11.04 5.82 0.77
CA ALA A 210 12.01 5.02 1.51
C ALA A 210 13.11 4.40 0.61
N PRO A 211 12.79 3.84 -0.59
CA PRO A 211 13.86 3.37 -1.49
C PRO A 211 14.81 4.47 -1.94
N ARG A 212 14.32 5.73 -2.10
CA ARG A 212 15.20 6.85 -2.42
C ARG A 212 16.10 7.21 -1.24
N GLN A 213 15.56 7.31 -0.04
CA GLN A 213 16.34 7.55 1.18
C GLN A 213 17.44 6.50 1.36
N HIS A 214 17.12 5.23 1.09
CA HIS A 214 18.11 4.16 1.14
C HIS A 214 19.20 4.33 0.06
N SER A 215 18.83 4.67 -1.16
CA SER A 215 19.78 4.95 -2.24
C SER A 215 20.67 6.15 -1.91
N ASP A 216 20.09 7.24 -1.40
CA ASP A 216 20.84 8.44 -1.00
C ASP A 216 21.81 8.14 0.15
N ALA A 217 21.35 7.45 1.19
CA ALA A 217 22.20 7.05 2.32
C ALA A 217 23.37 6.17 1.87
N PHE A 218 23.11 5.18 0.99
CA PHE A 218 24.14 4.35 0.40
C PHE A 218 25.17 5.18 -0.38
N VAL A 219 24.71 6.04 -1.29
CA VAL A 219 25.60 6.87 -2.14
C VAL A 219 26.41 7.86 -1.29
N GLN A 220 25.76 8.49 -0.29
CA GLN A 220 26.44 9.40 0.65
C GLN A 220 27.47 8.68 1.51
N SER A 221 27.22 7.44 1.94
CA SER A 221 28.19 6.66 2.72
C SER A 221 29.50 6.40 1.98
N GLN A 222 29.48 6.47 0.65
CA GLN A 222 30.63 6.33 -0.23
C GLN A 222 31.21 7.70 -0.67
N GLY A 223 30.75 8.81 -0.06
CA GLY A 223 31.19 10.16 -0.39
C GLY A 223 30.69 10.69 -1.75
N CYS A 224 29.69 10.08 -2.33
CA CYS A 224 29.11 10.42 -3.63
C CYS A 224 27.72 11.09 -3.49
N LYS A 225 27.19 11.57 -4.62
CA LYS A 225 25.82 12.07 -4.74
C LYS A 225 25.17 11.52 -6.00
N ILE A 226 23.88 11.23 -5.94
CA ILE A 226 23.09 10.88 -7.13
C ILE A 226 23.12 12.06 -8.10
N PRO A 227 23.41 11.85 -9.40
CA PRO A 227 23.46 12.93 -10.39
C PRO A 227 22.10 13.64 -10.54
N SER A 228 22.12 14.95 -10.74
CA SER A 228 20.90 15.76 -10.93
C SER A 228 20.12 15.42 -12.21
N GLY A 229 20.77 14.78 -13.19
CA GLY A 229 20.14 14.30 -14.44
C GLY A 229 19.58 12.88 -14.34
N CYS A 230 19.42 12.30 -13.14
CA CYS A 230 18.84 10.99 -12.97
C CYS A 230 17.36 10.94 -13.36
N ILE A 231 16.87 9.75 -13.72
CA ILE A 231 15.44 9.52 -13.93
C ILE A 231 14.82 9.09 -12.60
N GLU A 232 13.78 9.79 -12.18
CA GLU A 232 13.01 9.48 -10.97
C GLU A 232 11.67 8.85 -11.31
N THR A 233 11.44 7.61 -10.91
CA THR A 233 10.17 6.91 -11.17
C THR A 233 9.91 5.77 -10.17
N LEU A 234 8.61 5.50 -9.89
CA LEU A 234 8.15 4.29 -9.20
C LEU A 234 7.77 3.17 -10.19
N SER A 235 7.77 3.45 -11.49
CA SER A 235 7.42 2.46 -12.51
C SER A 235 8.55 1.47 -12.73
N ALA A 236 8.43 0.28 -12.14
CA ALA A 236 9.42 -0.78 -12.33
C ALA A 236 9.54 -1.21 -13.81
N SER A 237 8.45 -1.21 -14.58
CA SER A 237 8.46 -1.54 -16.00
C SER A 237 9.23 -0.51 -16.83
N LEU A 238 9.05 0.80 -16.53
CA LEU A 238 9.84 1.85 -17.20
C LEU A 238 11.32 1.73 -16.84
N SER A 239 11.64 1.60 -15.55
CA SER A 239 13.03 1.45 -15.09
C SER A 239 13.71 0.24 -15.74
N ARG A 240 13.01 -0.89 -15.77
CA ARG A 240 13.51 -2.11 -16.41
C ARG A 240 13.81 -1.89 -17.89
N GLN A 241 12.90 -1.24 -18.63
CA GLN A 241 13.08 -0.97 -20.06
C GLN A 241 14.27 -0.05 -20.32
N LEU A 242 14.43 1.02 -19.53
CA LEU A 242 15.58 1.91 -19.61
C LEU A 242 16.90 1.17 -19.35
N THR A 243 16.91 0.26 -18.38
CA THR A 243 18.10 -0.52 -18.05
C THR A 243 18.46 -1.51 -19.14
N VAL A 244 17.47 -2.20 -19.73
CA VAL A 244 17.70 -3.22 -20.74
C VAL A 244 18.10 -2.62 -22.09
N GLU A 245 17.47 -1.50 -22.50
CA GLU A 245 17.60 -0.97 -23.85
C GLU A 245 18.56 0.22 -23.97
N TYR A 246 18.78 0.96 -22.87
CA TYR A 246 19.46 2.26 -22.92
C TYR A 246 20.62 2.43 -21.93
N ASP A 247 21.17 1.33 -21.42
CA ASP A 247 22.34 1.32 -20.53
C ASP A 247 22.18 2.12 -19.21
N TYR A 248 20.96 2.24 -18.71
CA TYR A 248 20.76 2.85 -17.40
C TYR A 248 21.14 1.89 -16.28
N VAL A 249 21.74 2.43 -15.24
CA VAL A 249 21.93 1.71 -13.98
C VAL A 249 20.72 1.98 -13.10
N TRP A 250 20.04 0.92 -12.72
CA TRP A 250 18.82 1.03 -11.89
C TRP A 250 19.12 0.70 -10.43
N PHE A 251 18.89 1.68 -9.55
CA PHE A 251 18.92 1.52 -8.10
C PHE A 251 17.55 1.01 -7.64
N VAL A 252 17.50 -0.23 -7.20
CA VAL A 252 16.22 -0.92 -7.01
C VAL A 252 16.22 -1.82 -5.79
N PRO A 253 15.10 -1.88 -5.03
CA PRO A 253 14.89 -2.92 -4.04
C PRO A 253 14.91 -4.32 -4.68
N SER A 254 15.58 -5.26 -4.03
CA SER A 254 15.89 -6.59 -4.59
C SER A 254 14.68 -7.41 -5.04
N GLY A 255 13.51 -7.20 -4.39
CA GLY A 255 12.28 -7.90 -4.73
C GLY A 255 11.80 -7.62 -6.15
N ALA A 256 11.98 -6.39 -6.63
CA ALA A 256 11.53 -6.00 -7.97
C ALA A 256 12.28 -6.68 -9.11
N VAL A 257 13.50 -7.13 -8.88
CA VAL A 257 14.40 -7.71 -9.89
C VAL A 257 14.78 -9.17 -9.60
N LYS A 258 14.11 -9.80 -8.62
CA LYS A 258 14.39 -11.17 -8.21
C LYS A 258 14.38 -12.15 -9.38
N ASP A 259 13.35 -12.08 -10.21
CA ASP A 259 13.20 -12.96 -11.36
C ASP A 259 14.14 -12.58 -12.50
N ASP A 260 14.39 -11.30 -12.73
CA ASP A 260 15.38 -10.85 -13.72
C ASP A 260 16.79 -11.35 -13.38
N LEU A 261 17.18 -11.27 -12.11
CA LEU A 261 18.47 -11.78 -11.65
C LEU A 261 18.56 -13.32 -11.78
N ARG A 262 17.47 -14.03 -11.44
CA ARG A 262 17.41 -15.48 -11.56
C ARG A 262 17.53 -15.98 -13.01
N HIS A 263 16.94 -15.24 -13.95
CA HIS A 263 16.97 -15.58 -15.38
C HIS A 263 18.11 -14.88 -16.14
N ALA A 264 18.97 -14.14 -15.43
CA ALA A 264 20.06 -13.37 -16.00
C ALA A 264 19.61 -12.36 -17.08
N THR A 265 18.38 -11.83 -17.00
CA THR A 265 17.89 -10.74 -17.86
C THR A 265 18.38 -9.38 -17.36
N LEU A 266 18.73 -9.28 -16.08
CA LEU A 266 19.51 -8.21 -15.48
C LEU A 266 20.65 -8.82 -14.65
N VAL A 267 21.69 -8.03 -14.40
CA VAL A 267 22.86 -8.42 -13.61
C VAL A 267 23.07 -7.39 -12.50
N ALA A 268 23.27 -7.86 -11.28
CA ALA A 268 23.62 -6.98 -10.16
C ALA A 268 25.09 -6.61 -10.22
N LEU A 269 25.37 -5.31 -10.06
CA LEU A 269 26.75 -4.83 -9.97
C LEU A 269 27.37 -5.20 -8.61
N PRO A 270 28.62 -5.62 -8.56
CA PRO A 270 29.31 -6.02 -7.33
C PRO A 270 29.81 -4.80 -6.54
N VAL A 271 28.93 -3.85 -6.26
CA VAL A 271 29.29 -2.66 -5.46
C VAL A 271 29.09 -3.01 -3.98
N PRO A 272 30.12 -2.96 -3.13
CA PRO A 272 29.98 -3.29 -1.70
C PRO A 272 29.23 -2.19 -0.93
N GLY A 273 28.60 -2.59 0.20
CA GLY A 273 28.08 -1.63 1.19
C GLY A 273 26.63 -1.18 1.00
N HIS A 274 25.75 -1.98 0.40
CA HIS A 274 24.34 -1.65 0.16
C HIS A 274 23.48 -1.40 1.42
N GLY A 275 24.07 -1.35 2.62
CA GLY A 275 23.38 -1.09 3.87
C GLY A 275 22.52 -2.24 4.39
N ALA A 276 21.91 -2.03 5.55
CA ALA A 276 20.91 -2.94 6.09
C ALA A 276 19.66 -2.93 5.19
N GLY A 277 19.07 -4.10 4.97
CA GLY A 277 17.84 -4.19 4.18
C GLY A 277 16.68 -3.43 4.83
N GLU A 278 15.77 -2.93 4.01
CA GLU A 278 14.56 -2.28 4.48
C GLU A 278 13.48 -3.31 4.85
N PRO A 279 12.82 -3.15 6.02
CA PRO A 279 11.80 -4.09 6.45
C PRO A 279 10.52 -3.96 5.62
N ILE A 280 10.08 -5.07 5.04
CA ILE A 280 8.78 -5.23 4.38
C ILE A 280 7.89 -6.05 5.31
N ALA A 281 6.63 -5.64 5.43
CA ALA A 281 5.69 -6.22 6.37
C ALA A 281 4.30 -6.44 5.77
N ILE A 282 3.54 -7.35 6.38
CA ILE A 282 2.08 -7.35 6.30
C ILE A 282 1.56 -6.28 7.24
N LEU A 283 0.65 -5.47 6.73
CA LEU A 283 -0.08 -4.45 7.47
C LEU A 283 -1.56 -4.78 7.44
N THR A 284 -2.23 -4.71 8.58
CA THR A 284 -3.66 -4.94 8.71
C THR A 284 -4.24 -4.02 9.78
N ARG A 285 -5.55 -3.79 9.79
CA ARG A 285 -6.20 -3.11 10.93
C ARG A 285 -6.16 -3.99 12.18
N VAL A 286 -5.94 -3.38 13.34
CA VAL A 286 -5.89 -4.08 14.64
C VAL A 286 -7.15 -4.90 14.91
N ASP A 287 -8.30 -4.33 14.61
CA ASP A 287 -9.61 -4.92 14.94
C ASP A 287 -10.37 -5.40 13.68
N ALA A 288 -9.65 -5.74 12.60
CA ALA A 288 -10.29 -6.24 11.39
C ALA A 288 -10.86 -7.64 11.60
N THR A 289 -12.11 -7.83 11.22
CA THR A 289 -12.69 -9.16 11.06
C THR A 289 -12.44 -9.62 9.64
N PHE A 290 -11.53 -10.57 9.48
CA PHE A 290 -11.15 -11.06 8.15
C PHE A 290 -12.12 -12.11 7.65
N SER A 291 -12.48 -12.03 6.38
CA SER A 291 -13.13 -13.12 5.66
C SER A 291 -12.21 -14.36 5.57
N SER A 292 -12.76 -15.50 5.22
CA SER A 292 -11.98 -16.72 5.01
C SER A 292 -10.93 -16.55 3.91
N GLY A 293 -11.27 -15.84 2.83
CA GLY A 293 -10.34 -15.51 1.76
C GLY A 293 -9.19 -14.61 2.22
N CYS A 294 -9.48 -13.57 3.03
CA CYS A 294 -8.47 -12.71 3.62
C CYS A 294 -7.50 -13.50 4.52
N GLN A 295 -8.00 -14.38 5.38
CA GLN A 295 -7.16 -15.20 6.25
C GLN A 295 -6.25 -16.14 5.45
N LEU A 296 -6.78 -16.77 4.40
CA LEU A 296 -6.01 -17.63 3.52
C LEU A 296 -4.95 -16.84 2.75
N MET A 297 -5.28 -15.63 2.29
CA MET A 297 -4.31 -14.75 1.62
C MET A 297 -3.18 -14.34 2.55
N ILE A 298 -3.46 -13.93 3.79
CA ILE A 298 -2.45 -13.62 4.81
C ILE A 298 -1.56 -14.83 5.05
N ASN A 299 -2.14 -16.04 5.19
CA ASN A 299 -1.38 -17.26 5.40
C ASN A 299 -0.52 -17.62 4.17
N ALA A 300 -1.02 -17.39 2.95
CA ALA A 300 -0.24 -17.61 1.73
C ALA A 300 0.95 -16.63 1.65
N ILE A 301 0.76 -15.36 2.02
CA ILE A 301 1.84 -14.38 2.11
C ILE A 301 2.89 -14.83 3.12
N ARG A 302 2.49 -15.25 4.32
CA ARG A 302 3.41 -15.76 5.36
C ARG A 302 4.24 -16.95 4.90
N LYS A 303 3.64 -17.89 4.18
CA LYS A 303 4.32 -19.09 3.66
C LYS A 303 5.27 -18.81 2.50
N SER A 304 5.10 -17.70 1.79
CA SER A 304 5.94 -17.33 0.64
C SER A 304 7.25 -16.64 1.03
N MET A 305 7.51 -16.50 2.34
CA MET A 305 8.73 -15.87 2.82
C MET A 305 9.97 -16.64 2.37
N PRO A 306 10.98 -15.98 1.82
CA PRO A 306 12.31 -16.58 1.70
C PRO A 306 12.88 -16.70 3.11
N PHE A 307 13.06 -17.91 3.61
CA PHE A 307 13.89 -18.22 4.77
C PHE A 307 15.35 -17.94 4.46
#